data_d1b18d575642595d95c3e5ef6861852d
#
_entry.id   d1b18d575642595d95c3e5ef6861852d
#
_cell.length_a   1.000
_cell.length_b   1.000
_cell.length_c   1.000
_cell.angle_alpha   90.00
_cell.angle_beta   90.00
_cell.angle_gamma   90.00
#
_symmetry.space_group_name_H-M   'P 1'
#
loop_
_entity.id
_entity.type
_entity.pdbx_description
1 polymer ?
#
loop_
_entity_poly.entity_id
_entity_poly.type
_entity_poly.pdbx_seq_one_letter_code
_entity_poly.pdbx_strand_id
1 'polypeptide(L)'
;MNICGDIHGQYYDLLRIFELGGYPPESNYLFLGDYVDRGRQSIETICLLLAYKIKYPNNFFLLRGNHECATINRQYGFYDECKRRYNVKMWKIFIECFNCLPIAAVVDDNIFCVHGGLSPELRYIEQLKDIVRPTDIPEYGLLCDVLWSDPAEINEEFGDSDRGISVTFSKKVISRFLNENEIDLICRAHQVVEDGYEFFANQKLVTVFSAPNYCEMFDNSGAIMVVNENLQCSFKILKCQNPNSIPFFDENLL
;
A
#
# COMPACT_ATOMS: atom_id res chain seq x y z
N MET A 1 8.72 -9.11 -10.29
CA MET A 1 8.20 -7.92 -9.57
C MET A 1 7.75 -8.34 -8.19
N ASN A 2 8.22 -7.65 -7.14
CA ASN A 2 7.72 -7.82 -5.77
C ASN A 2 6.67 -6.73 -5.50
N ILE A 3 5.46 -7.11 -5.10
CA ILE A 3 4.37 -6.18 -4.75
C ILE A 3 4.14 -6.24 -3.25
N CYS A 4 4.23 -5.09 -2.57
CA CYS A 4 4.12 -4.95 -1.13
C CYS A 4 2.93 -4.05 -0.78
N GLY A 5 2.17 -4.43 0.25
CA GLY A 5 1.11 -3.62 0.84
C GLY A 5 1.64 -2.68 1.93
N ASP A 6 0.79 -2.39 2.89
CA ASP A 6 1.02 -1.45 4.00
C ASP A 6 2.29 -1.77 4.79
N ILE A 7 3.03 -0.73 5.16
CA ILE A 7 4.26 -0.81 5.97
C ILE A 7 4.10 -0.10 7.32
N HIS A 8 3.38 1.03 7.33
CA HIS A 8 3.02 1.78 8.52
C HIS A 8 4.16 2.03 9.51
N GLY A 9 5.30 2.54 9.01
CA GLY A 9 6.43 2.91 9.89
C GLY A 9 7.12 1.73 10.59
N GLN A 10 6.88 0.49 10.15
CA GLN A 10 7.55 -0.72 10.63
C GLN A 10 8.88 -0.91 9.88
N TYR A 11 9.85 -0.04 10.16
CA TYR A 11 11.12 0.06 9.43
C TYR A 11 11.91 -1.25 9.39
N TYR A 12 11.99 -1.97 10.51
CA TYR A 12 12.72 -3.24 10.55
C TYR A 12 12.04 -4.32 9.71
N ASP A 13 10.71 -4.31 9.62
CA ASP A 13 10.00 -5.22 8.73
C ASP A 13 10.22 -4.84 7.26
N LEU A 14 10.33 -3.54 6.94
CA LEU A 14 10.75 -3.11 5.60
C LEU A 14 12.14 -3.63 5.23
N LEU A 15 13.10 -3.65 6.15
CA LEU A 15 14.42 -4.24 5.88
C LEU A 15 14.32 -5.74 5.62
N ARG A 16 13.49 -6.47 6.39
CA ARG A 16 13.21 -7.89 6.17
C ARG A 16 12.53 -8.16 4.83
N ILE A 17 11.67 -7.24 4.35
CA ILE A 17 11.10 -7.32 3.00
C ILE A 17 12.22 -7.35 1.96
N PHE A 18 13.23 -6.49 2.06
CA PHE A 18 14.36 -6.49 1.14
C PHE A 18 15.26 -7.71 1.28
N GLU A 19 15.49 -8.21 2.50
CA GLU A 19 16.23 -9.46 2.72
C GLU A 19 15.51 -10.65 2.07
N LEU A 20 14.19 -10.72 2.18
CA LEU A 20 13.38 -11.79 1.65
C LEU A 20 13.12 -11.67 0.15
N GLY A 21 12.89 -10.45 -0.34
CA GLY A 21 12.54 -10.15 -1.73
C GLY A 21 13.74 -9.94 -2.65
N GLY A 22 14.92 -9.70 -2.08
CA GLY A 22 16.13 -9.22 -2.77
C GLY A 22 16.20 -7.70 -2.82
N TYR A 23 17.40 -7.16 -2.91
CA TYR A 23 17.60 -5.71 -2.91
C TYR A 23 17.47 -5.10 -4.31
N PRO A 24 16.98 -3.83 -4.42
CA PRO A 24 17.08 -3.09 -5.67
C PRO A 24 18.57 -2.82 -6.05
N PRO A 25 18.94 -2.83 -7.34
CA PRO A 25 18.10 -2.99 -8.53
C PRO A 25 17.92 -4.43 -9.01
N GLU A 26 18.52 -5.43 -8.33
CA GLU A 26 18.42 -6.85 -8.72
C GLU A 26 17.00 -7.37 -8.63
N SER A 27 16.19 -6.76 -7.74
CA SER A 27 14.76 -7.03 -7.59
C SER A 27 13.95 -5.76 -7.82
N ASN A 28 12.85 -5.89 -8.58
CA ASN A 28 11.90 -4.81 -8.82
C ASN A 28 10.80 -4.80 -7.75
N TYR A 29 10.40 -3.60 -7.34
CA TYR A 29 9.39 -3.41 -6.30
C TYR A 29 8.27 -2.46 -6.73
N LEU A 30 7.05 -2.81 -6.34
CA LEU A 30 5.88 -1.93 -6.33
C LEU A 30 5.28 -1.93 -4.92
N PHE A 31 5.25 -0.78 -4.26
CA PHE A 31 4.59 -0.59 -2.98
C PHE A 31 3.24 0.09 -3.19
N LEU A 32 2.21 -0.41 -2.53
CA LEU A 32 0.83 -0.01 -2.76
C LEU A 32 0.36 1.17 -1.90
N GLY A 33 1.24 1.74 -1.05
CA GLY A 33 0.91 2.87 -0.17
C GLY A 33 0.99 2.52 1.31
N ASP A 34 0.55 3.46 2.15
CA ASP A 34 0.52 3.39 3.61
C ASP A 34 1.90 3.11 4.22
N TYR A 35 2.82 4.05 3.96
CA TYR A 35 4.20 3.97 4.46
C TYR A 35 4.37 4.49 5.86
N VAL A 36 3.51 5.45 6.24
CA VAL A 36 3.61 6.23 7.48
C VAL A 36 2.46 5.91 8.44
N ASP A 37 2.53 6.47 9.64
CA ASP A 37 1.57 6.29 10.74
C ASP A 37 1.65 4.94 11.46
N ARG A 38 1.05 4.86 12.62
CA ARG A 38 0.89 3.67 13.47
C ARG A 38 2.21 3.14 14.06
N GLY A 39 3.18 2.82 13.22
CA GLY A 39 4.51 2.37 13.63
C GLY A 39 5.39 3.50 14.14
N ARG A 40 6.55 3.14 14.69
CA ARG A 40 7.42 4.06 15.44
C ARG A 40 8.47 4.75 14.58
N GLN A 41 8.68 4.32 13.34
CA GLN A 41 9.77 4.74 12.46
C GLN A 41 9.27 5.07 11.05
N SER A 42 8.25 5.94 10.99
CA SER A 42 7.67 6.37 9.71
C SER A 42 8.66 7.17 8.87
N ILE A 43 9.49 8.00 9.51
CA ILE A 43 10.48 8.84 8.82
C ILE A 43 11.53 7.96 8.15
N GLU A 44 12.12 7.00 8.86
CA GLU A 44 13.09 6.05 8.30
C GLU A 44 12.49 5.27 7.14
N THR A 45 11.27 4.77 7.32
CA THR A 45 10.54 3.99 6.32
C THR A 45 10.39 4.78 5.03
N ILE A 46 9.77 5.96 5.09
CA ILE A 46 9.51 6.75 3.88
C ILE A 46 10.80 7.28 3.25
N CYS A 47 11.80 7.68 4.06
CA CYS A 47 13.08 8.14 3.53
C CYS A 47 13.82 7.03 2.78
N LEU A 48 13.84 5.79 3.28
CA LEU A 48 14.47 4.67 2.58
C LEU A 48 13.75 4.37 1.25
N LEU A 49 12.42 4.32 1.25
CA LEU A 49 11.62 4.09 0.05
C LEU A 49 11.84 5.17 -1.01
N LEU A 50 11.84 6.44 -0.62
CA LEU A 50 12.12 7.55 -1.53
C LEU A 50 13.57 7.53 -2.04
N ALA A 51 14.55 7.16 -1.19
CA ALA A 51 15.94 7.02 -1.61
C ALA A 51 16.10 5.93 -2.69
N TYR A 52 15.44 4.78 -2.53
CA TYR A 52 15.42 3.75 -3.57
C TYR A 52 14.71 4.22 -4.84
N LYS A 53 13.58 4.93 -4.73
CA LYS A 53 12.88 5.50 -5.88
C LYS A 53 13.76 6.46 -6.68
N ILE A 54 14.51 7.33 -6.00
CA ILE A 54 15.43 8.28 -6.63
C ILE A 54 16.60 7.54 -7.30
N LYS A 55 17.18 6.55 -6.61
CA LYS A 55 18.35 5.83 -7.08
C LYS A 55 18.03 4.86 -8.22
N TYR A 56 16.88 4.21 -8.18
CA TYR A 56 16.47 3.16 -9.11
C TYR A 56 15.07 3.42 -9.68
N PRO A 57 14.84 4.53 -10.41
CA PRO A 57 13.51 4.98 -10.81
C PRO A 57 12.75 4.00 -11.70
N ASN A 58 13.46 3.12 -12.41
CA ASN A 58 12.88 2.13 -13.32
C ASN A 58 12.63 0.75 -12.68
N ASN A 59 13.10 0.56 -11.45
CA ASN A 59 13.00 -0.71 -10.73
C ASN A 59 12.18 -0.61 -9.44
N PHE A 60 11.86 0.63 -9.01
CA PHE A 60 11.23 0.89 -7.72
C PHE A 60 10.06 1.85 -7.89
N PHE A 61 8.86 1.39 -7.49
CA PHE A 61 7.61 2.11 -7.72
C PHE A 61 6.84 2.26 -6.42
N LEU A 62 6.31 3.46 -6.19
CA LEU A 62 5.56 3.81 -4.99
C LEU A 62 4.19 4.35 -5.40
N LEU A 63 3.11 3.74 -4.95
CA LEU A 63 1.76 4.28 -5.05
C LEU A 63 1.41 5.07 -3.79
N ARG A 64 0.35 5.84 -3.86
CA ARG A 64 -0.23 6.56 -2.73
C ARG A 64 -1.19 5.68 -1.98
N GLY A 65 -1.10 5.63 -0.65
CA GLY A 65 -2.12 5.12 0.24
C GLY A 65 -2.94 6.26 0.86
N ASN A 66 -3.98 5.91 1.60
CA ASN A 66 -4.84 6.90 2.26
C ASN A 66 -4.13 7.60 3.45
N HIS A 67 -3.09 7.00 4.02
CA HIS A 67 -2.27 7.63 5.06
C HIS A 67 -1.25 8.64 4.49
N GLU A 68 -0.98 8.63 3.21
CA GLU A 68 -0.21 9.68 2.54
C GLU A 68 -1.08 10.92 2.30
N CYS A 69 -1.74 11.41 3.37
CA CYS A 69 -2.68 12.52 3.40
C CYS A 69 -2.53 13.33 4.68
N ALA A 70 -2.56 14.66 4.58
CA ALA A 70 -2.35 15.55 5.71
C ALA A 70 -3.40 15.37 6.83
N THR A 71 -4.67 15.17 6.49
CA THR A 71 -5.77 14.98 7.44
C THR A 71 -5.62 13.68 8.23
N ILE A 72 -5.12 12.63 7.61
CA ILE A 72 -4.94 11.31 8.21
C ILE A 72 -3.64 11.26 9.02
N ASN A 73 -2.50 11.55 8.43
CA ASN A 73 -1.22 11.36 9.11
C ASN A 73 -0.91 12.43 10.18
N ARG A 74 -1.77 13.44 10.29
CA ARG A 74 -1.78 14.35 11.44
C ARG A 74 -2.36 13.72 12.69
N GLN A 75 -3.23 12.70 12.55
CA GLN A 75 -3.95 12.05 13.65
C GLN A 75 -3.31 10.73 14.09
N TYR A 76 -2.61 10.04 13.18
CA TYR A 76 -2.16 8.67 13.39
C TYR A 76 -0.66 8.49 13.62
N GLY A 77 0.10 9.61 13.80
CA GLY A 77 1.44 9.56 14.37
C GLY A 77 2.54 10.25 13.56
N PHE A 78 2.48 10.29 12.24
CA PHE A 78 3.57 10.81 11.41
C PHE A 78 3.84 12.32 11.63
N TYR A 79 2.79 13.13 11.78
CA TYR A 79 2.94 14.55 12.11
C TYR A 79 3.70 14.73 13.43
N ASP A 80 3.30 14.00 14.47
CA ASP A 80 3.93 14.09 15.79
C ASP A 80 5.38 13.57 15.77
N GLU A 81 5.66 12.53 15.00
CA GLU A 81 7.02 12.04 14.79
C GLU A 81 7.90 13.10 14.12
N CYS A 82 7.44 13.71 13.03
CA CYS A 82 8.15 14.79 12.34
C CYS A 82 8.38 16.00 13.26
N LYS A 83 7.33 16.43 13.99
CA LYS A 83 7.39 17.58 14.89
C LYS A 83 8.36 17.37 16.04
N ARG A 84 8.37 16.17 16.64
CA ARG A 84 9.20 15.81 17.79
C ARG A 84 10.67 15.67 17.41
N ARG A 85 10.96 14.97 16.32
CA ARG A 85 12.33 14.63 15.90
C ARG A 85 12.98 15.74 15.07
N TYR A 86 12.19 16.52 14.35
CA TYR A 86 12.64 17.60 13.48
C TYR A 86 11.80 18.86 13.67
N ASN A 87 10.84 19.11 12.77
CA ASN A 87 9.94 20.25 12.83
C ASN A 87 8.72 20.08 11.88
N VAL A 88 7.73 20.98 12.04
CA VAL A 88 6.51 20.97 11.20
C VAL A 88 6.79 21.26 9.72
N LYS A 89 7.85 22.00 9.40
CA LYS A 89 8.22 22.30 8.01
C LYS A 89 8.58 21.01 7.27
N MET A 90 9.28 20.08 7.92
CA MET A 90 9.62 18.79 7.33
C MET A 90 8.37 17.97 7.02
N TRP A 91 7.41 17.91 7.94
CA TRP A 91 6.12 17.27 7.68
C TRP A 91 5.42 17.85 6.44
N LYS A 92 5.38 19.19 6.31
CA LYS A 92 4.78 19.84 5.14
C LYS A 92 5.45 19.44 3.83
N ILE A 93 6.79 19.31 3.82
CA ILE A 93 7.55 18.85 2.65
C ILE A 93 7.15 17.41 2.26
N PHE A 94 6.96 16.53 3.26
CA PHE A 94 6.47 15.18 2.98
C PHE A 94 5.05 15.20 2.40
N ILE A 95 4.14 16.06 2.90
CA ILE A 95 2.79 16.20 2.34
C ILE A 95 2.83 16.66 0.88
N GLU A 96 3.68 17.63 0.56
CA GLU A 96 3.88 18.06 -0.84
C GLU A 96 4.37 16.91 -1.73
N CYS A 97 5.30 16.09 -1.22
CA CYS A 97 5.77 14.88 -1.90
C CYS A 97 4.65 13.85 -2.07
N PHE A 98 3.88 13.58 -1.03
CA PHE A 98 2.77 12.62 -1.04
C PHE A 98 1.68 13.00 -2.05
N ASN A 99 1.40 14.28 -2.19
CA ASN A 99 0.45 14.79 -3.18
C ASN A 99 0.88 14.55 -4.64
N CYS A 100 2.15 14.20 -4.86
CA CYS A 100 2.68 13.86 -6.18
C CYS A 100 2.70 12.34 -6.46
N LEU A 101 2.45 11.48 -5.47
CA LEU A 101 2.50 10.03 -5.64
C LEU A 101 1.46 9.54 -6.66
N PRO A 102 1.80 8.55 -7.50
CA PRO A 102 0.87 7.87 -8.40
C PRO A 102 -0.25 7.16 -7.61
N ILE A 103 -1.42 7.04 -8.22
CA ILE A 103 -2.62 6.50 -7.58
C ILE A 103 -2.76 4.99 -7.84
N ALA A 104 -2.39 4.54 -9.02
CA ALA A 104 -2.47 3.15 -9.44
C ALA A 104 -1.34 2.78 -10.40
N ALA A 105 -1.17 1.48 -10.62
CA ALA A 105 -0.28 0.93 -11.64
C ALA A 105 -0.91 -0.29 -12.30
N VAL A 106 -0.47 -0.60 -13.52
CA VAL A 106 -0.79 -1.86 -14.18
C VAL A 106 0.52 -2.59 -14.41
N VAL A 107 0.59 -3.85 -13.97
CA VAL A 107 1.76 -4.71 -14.16
C VAL A 107 1.49 -5.62 -15.35
N ASP A 108 2.31 -5.46 -16.39
CA ASP A 108 2.31 -6.26 -17.62
C ASP A 108 0.92 -6.39 -18.26
N ASP A 109 0.17 -5.27 -18.32
CA ASP A 109 -1.19 -5.16 -18.86
C ASP A 109 -2.24 -6.12 -18.25
N ASN A 110 -1.91 -6.85 -17.18
CA ASN A 110 -2.75 -7.92 -16.62
C ASN A 110 -3.13 -7.74 -15.15
N ILE A 111 -2.32 -7.03 -14.34
CA ILE A 111 -2.58 -6.88 -12.90
C ILE A 111 -2.79 -5.40 -12.59
N PHE A 112 -4.00 -5.03 -12.21
CA PHE A 112 -4.32 -3.69 -11.74
C PHE A 112 -3.98 -3.56 -10.26
N CYS A 113 -3.07 -2.63 -9.93
CA CYS A 113 -2.58 -2.38 -8.60
C CYS A 113 -3.06 -1.02 -8.08
N VAL A 114 -3.68 -1.00 -6.91
CA VAL A 114 -4.25 0.18 -6.27
C VAL A 114 -4.19 0.00 -4.75
N HIS A 115 -4.24 1.08 -3.96
CA HIS A 115 -4.20 0.94 -2.50
C HIS A 115 -5.52 0.43 -1.93
N GLY A 116 -6.63 1.16 -2.11
CA GLY A 116 -7.97 0.79 -1.63
C GLY A 116 -8.69 -0.17 -2.57
N GLY A 117 -9.34 0.33 -3.60
CA GLY A 117 -10.09 -0.54 -4.50
C GLY A 117 -10.83 0.18 -5.61
N LEU A 118 -12.07 -0.20 -5.83
CA LEU A 118 -12.91 0.29 -6.92
C LEU A 118 -13.88 1.37 -6.45
N SER A 119 -14.31 2.21 -7.39
CA SER A 119 -15.25 3.31 -7.18
C SER A 119 -16.48 3.13 -8.07
N PRO A 120 -17.67 3.62 -7.64
CA PRO A 120 -18.83 3.77 -8.54
C PRO A 120 -18.54 4.63 -9.78
N GLU A 121 -17.55 5.55 -9.66
CA GLU A 121 -17.12 6.43 -10.76
C GLU A 121 -16.05 5.80 -11.65
N LEU A 122 -15.40 4.68 -11.22
CA LEU A 122 -14.32 4.01 -11.96
C LEU A 122 -14.87 2.90 -12.86
N ARG A 123 -14.94 3.18 -14.15
CA ARG A 123 -15.26 2.17 -15.15
C ARG A 123 -14.03 1.69 -15.92
N TYR A 124 -13.20 2.63 -16.34
CA TYR A 124 -11.97 2.36 -17.11
C TYR A 124 -10.75 2.89 -16.38
N ILE A 125 -9.66 2.14 -16.42
CA ILE A 125 -8.37 2.48 -15.77
C ILE A 125 -7.86 3.83 -16.27
N GLU A 126 -8.11 4.16 -17.54
CA GLU A 126 -7.71 5.42 -18.15
C GLU A 126 -8.20 6.66 -17.41
N GLN A 127 -9.37 6.58 -16.75
CA GLN A 127 -9.93 7.70 -15.96
C GLN A 127 -8.98 8.15 -14.84
N LEU A 128 -8.14 7.25 -14.33
CA LEU A 128 -7.15 7.58 -13.30
C LEU A 128 -6.02 8.48 -13.83
N LYS A 129 -5.78 8.50 -15.15
CA LYS A 129 -4.79 9.38 -15.79
C LYS A 129 -5.24 10.85 -15.79
N ASP A 130 -6.54 11.10 -15.67
CA ASP A 130 -7.11 12.46 -15.64
C ASP A 130 -6.96 13.13 -14.25
N ILE A 131 -6.55 12.36 -13.22
CA ILE A 131 -6.28 12.90 -11.88
C ILE A 131 -5.00 13.72 -11.93
N VAL A 132 -5.17 15.06 -11.93
CA VAL A 132 -4.04 15.99 -11.95
C VAL A 132 -3.32 15.97 -10.60
N ARG A 133 -2.00 15.83 -10.63
CA ARG A 133 -1.13 15.87 -9.46
C ARG A 133 -0.14 17.05 -9.55
N PRO A 134 0.25 17.71 -8.45
CA PRO A 134 -0.07 17.36 -7.06
C PRO A 134 -1.53 17.62 -6.69
N THR A 135 -2.11 16.78 -5.84
CA THR A 135 -3.47 16.92 -5.33
C THR A 135 -3.60 16.37 -3.90
N ASP A 136 -4.48 16.96 -3.10
CA ASP A 136 -4.89 16.37 -1.82
C ASP A 136 -5.97 15.31 -2.06
N ILE A 137 -6.24 14.47 -1.05
CA ILE A 137 -7.31 13.46 -1.12
C ILE A 137 -8.63 14.14 -0.70
N PRO A 138 -9.65 14.17 -1.57
CA PRO A 138 -10.96 14.71 -1.23
C PRO A 138 -11.73 13.74 -0.30
N GLU A 139 -12.81 14.22 0.31
CA GLU A 139 -13.64 13.41 1.22
C GLU A 139 -14.58 12.44 0.47
N TYR A 140 -14.75 12.57 -0.84
CA TYR A 140 -15.60 11.74 -1.71
C TYR A 140 -15.13 11.75 -3.15
N GLY A 141 -15.68 10.84 -3.96
CA GLY A 141 -15.42 10.74 -5.40
C GLY A 141 -14.27 9.79 -5.73
N LEU A 142 -13.95 9.70 -7.03
CA LEU A 142 -13.03 8.71 -7.59
C LEU A 142 -11.71 8.58 -6.83
N LEU A 143 -11.01 9.69 -6.56
CA LEU A 143 -9.71 9.65 -5.87
C LEU A 143 -9.86 9.18 -4.42
N CYS A 144 -10.92 9.58 -3.71
CA CYS A 144 -11.21 9.08 -2.38
C CYS A 144 -11.42 7.56 -2.42
N ASP A 145 -12.29 7.08 -3.30
CA ASP A 145 -12.69 5.68 -3.33
C ASP A 145 -11.53 4.74 -3.66
N VAL A 146 -10.70 5.07 -4.64
CA VAL A 146 -9.58 4.20 -5.02
C VAL A 146 -8.50 4.10 -3.92
N LEU A 147 -8.52 4.98 -2.92
CA LEU A 147 -7.63 4.94 -1.77
C LEU A 147 -8.29 4.38 -0.49
N TRP A 148 -9.62 4.30 -0.43
CA TRP A 148 -10.35 3.97 0.79
C TRP A 148 -11.34 2.80 0.68
N SER A 149 -11.80 2.43 -0.53
CA SER A 149 -12.83 1.41 -0.69
C SER A 149 -12.33 0.01 -0.37
N ASP A 150 -13.24 -0.84 0.10
CA ASP A 150 -12.97 -2.22 0.49
C ASP A 150 -13.86 -3.22 -0.27
N PRO A 151 -13.37 -4.41 -0.61
CA PRO A 151 -14.21 -5.49 -1.11
C PRO A 151 -15.12 -6.03 0.00
N ALA A 152 -16.36 -6.38 -0.33
CA ALA A 152 -17.30 -6.96 0.61
C ALA A 152 -18.25 -7.99 -0.02
N GLU A 153 -18.68 -8.97 0.78
CA GLU A 153 -19.70 -9.94 0.41
C GLU A 153 -21.10 -9.31 0.54
N ILE A 154 -21.45 -8.47 -0.40
CA ILE A 154 -22.74 -7.78 -0.49
C ILE A 154 -23.48 -8.18 -1.77
N ASN A 155 -24.82 -8.05 -1.77
CA ASN A 155 -25.67 -8.38 -2.93
C ASN A 155 -25.71 -7.24 -3.94
N GLU A 156 -25.65 -6.00 -3.48
CA GLU A 156 -25.58 -4.78 -4.26
C GLU A 156 -24.21 -4.68 -4.95
N GLU A 157 -24.08 -3.75 -5.89
CA GLU A 157 -22.80 -3.49 -6.54
C GLU A 157 -21.86 -2.77 -5.57
N PHE A 158 -22.37 -1.73 -4.91
CA PHE A 158 -21.67 -0.93 -3.90
C PHE A 158 -22.52 -0.80 -2.65
N GLY A 159 -21.90 -0.66 -1.50
CA GLY A 159 -22.52 -0.46 -0.20
C GLY A 159 -21.77 0.58 0.64
N ASP A 160 -22.35 0.90 1.79
CA ASP A 160 -21.73 1.81 2.76
C ASP A 160 -20.47 1.16 3.36
N SER A 161 -19.47 1.97 3.65
CA SER A 161 -18.25 1.55 4.31
C SER A 161 -18.33 1.78 5.83
N ASP A 162 -17.98 0.78 6.62
CA ASP A 162 -17.87 0.90 8.10
C ASP A 162 -16.77 1.88 8.52
N ARG A 163 -15.93 2.32 7.59
CA ARG A 163 -14.91 3.36 7.83
C ARG A 163 -15.51 4.77 7.96
N GLY A 164 -16.79 4.95 7.59
CA GLY A 164 -17.45 6.26 7.56
C GLY A 164 -17.00 7.17 6.41
N ILE A 165 -16.21 6.63 5.48
CA ILE A 165 -15.75 7.29 4.25
C ILE A 165 -15.72 6.27 3.12
N SER A 166 -15.96 6.72 1.85
CA SER A 166 -15.94 5.87 0.67
C SER A 166 -17.02 4.77 0.69
N VAL A 167 -16.80 3.68 -0.04
CA VAL A 167 -17.77 2.63 -0.28
C VAL A 167 -17.14 1.23 -0.11
N THR A 168 -18.00 0.22 0.01
CA THR A 168 -17.63 -1.18 -0.24
C THR A 168 -18.06 -1.60 -1.64
N PHE A 169 -17.38 -2.58 -2.26
CA PHE A 169 -17.68 -3.08 -3.59
C PHE A 169 -17.74 -4.61 -3.65
N SER A 170 -18.68 -5.11 -4.44
CA SER A 170 -18.97 -6.55 -4.53
C SER A 170 -18.13 -7.27 -5.58
N LYS A 171 -18.15 -8.62 -5.52
CA LYS A 171 -17.58 -9.49 -6.56
C LYS A 171 -18.17 -9.28 -7.96
N LYS A 172 -19.39 -8.75 -8.07
CA LYS A 172 -20.00 -8.40 -9.36
C LYS A 172 -19.25 -7.23 -10.01
N VAL A 173 -18.94 -6.20 -9.21
CA VAL A 173 -18.18 -5.03 -9.67
C VAL A 173 -16.77 -5.43 -10.09
N ILE A 174 -16.09 -6.26 -9.29
CA ILE A 174 -14.77 -6.80 -9.64
C ILE A 174 -14.80 -7.51 -10.99
N SER A 175 -15.75 -8.44 -11.18
CA SER A 175 -15.85 -9.20 -12.44
C SER A 175 -16.15 -8.32 -13.65
N ARG A 176 -17.00 -7.30 -13.49
CA ARG A 176 -17.29 -6.34 -14.55
C ARG A 176 -16.06 -5.50 -14.89
N PHE A 177 -15.39 -4.94 -13.88
CA PHE A 177 -14.22 -4.09 -14.06
C PHE A 177 -13.08 -4.83 -14.76
N LEU A 178 -12.77 -6.06 -14.35
CA LEU A 178 -11.75 -6.88 -14.99
C LEU A 178 -12.08 -7.16 -16.47
N ASN A 179 -13.33 -7.52 -16.77
CA ASN A 179 -13.76 -7.80 -18.14
C ASN A 179 -13.73 -6.54 -19.03
N GLU A 180 -14.17 -5.38 -18.53
CA GLU A 180 -14.22 -4.13 -19.30
C GLU A 180 -12.83 -3.54 -19.56
N ASN A 181 -11.85 -3.85 -18.71
CA ASN A 181 -10.47 -3.36 -18.83
C ASN A 181 -9.47 -4.41 -19.34
N GLU A 182 -9.94 -5.63 -19.66
CA GLU A 182 -9.09 -6.75 -20.12
C GLU A 182 -7.95 -7.07 -19.14
N ILE A 183 -8.25 -7.01 -17.82
CA ILE A 183 -7.32 -7.26 -16.70
C ILE A 183 -7.70 -8.58 -16.02
N ASP A 184 -6.71 -9.35 -15.57
CA ASP A 184 -6.92 -10.66 -14.94
C ASP A 184 -7.08 -10.58 -13.43
N LEU A 185 -6.39 -9.65 -12.75
CA LEU A 185 -6.31 -9.58 -11.30
C LEU A 185 -6.29 -8.13 -10.80
N ILE A 186 -7.00 -7.88 -9.70
CA ILE A 186 -6.81 -6.69 -8.88
C ILE A 186 -5.91 -7.04 -7.69
N CYS A 187 -4.81 -6.33 -7.53
CA CYS A 187 -3.94 -6.41 -6.35
C CYS A 187 -4.07 -5.12 -5.53
N ARG A 188 -4.51 -5.24 -4.27
CA ARG A 188 -4.74 -4.09 -3.39
C ARG A 188 -4.17 -4.33 -1.99
N ALA A 189 -4.20 -3.32 -1.14
CA ALA A 189 -3.67 -3.31 0.21
C ALA A 189 -4.75 -2.91 1.25
N HIS A 190 -4.49 -1.98 2.18
CA HIS A 190 -5.46 -1.24 2.98
C HIS A 190 -6.22 -2.03 4.07
N GLN A 191 -6.32 -3.35 3.99
CA GLN A 191 -6.94 -4.19 5.03
C GLN A 191 -5.93 -5.14 5.62
N VAL A 192 -5.94 -5.24 6.97
CA VAL A 192 -5.18 -6.26 7.69
C VAL A 192 -5.79 -7.62 7.39
N VAL A 193 -4.97 -8.58 6.98
CA VAL A 193 -5.36 -9.97 6.72
C VAL A 193 -4.43 -10.92 7.46
N GLU A 194 -4.96 -12.03 7.98
CA GLU A 194 -4.28 -12.92 8.94
C GLU A 194 -2.96 -13.45 8.40
N ASP A 195 -2.95 -13.97 7.17
CA ASP A 195 -1.76 -14.57 6.54
C ASP A 195 -0.88 -13.57 5.77
N GLY A 196 -1.19 -12.25 5.85
CA GLY A 196 -0.53 -11.19 5.08
C GLY A 196 -1.02 -11.09 3.64
N TYR A 197 -1.83 -12.02 3.17
CA TYR A 197 -2.58 -11.93 1.90
C TYR A 197 -3.89 -12.68 1.99
N GLU A 198 -4.87 -12.22 1.23
CA GLU A 198 -6.20 -12.86 1.15
C GLU A 198 -6.79 -12.70 -0.24
N PHE A 199 -7.30 -13.81 -0.80
CA PHE A 199 -8.02 -13.78 -2.07
C PHE A 199 -9.52 -13.54 -1.88
N PHE A 200 -10.11 -12.79 -2.79
CA PHE A 200 -11.53 -12.51 -2.87
C PHE A 200 -12.06 -12.74 -4.29
N ALA A 201 -13.39 -12.92 -4.43
CA ALA A 201 -14.08 -13.04 -5.72
C ALA A 201 -13.50 -14.13 -6.65
N ASN A 202 -13.31 -15.36 -6.15
CA ASN A 202 -12.71 -16.47 -6.90
C ASN A 202 -11.32 -16.13 -7.45
N GLN A 203 -10.45 -15.58 -6.62
CA GLN A 203 -9.07 -15.17 -6.93
C GLN A 203 -8.94 -14.04 -7.96
N LYS A 204 -9.99 -13.27 -8.18
CA LYS A 204 -9.98 -12.09 -9.06
C LYS A 204 -9.48 -10.83 -8.37
N LEU A 205 -9.39 -10.85 -7.06
CA LEU A 205 -8.81 -9.80 -6.23
C LEU A 205 -7.95 -10.45 -5.16
N VAL A 206 -6.80 -9.84 -4.88
CA VAL A 206 -5.95 -10.18 -3.74
C VAL A 206 -5.65 -8.93 -2.92
N THR A 207 -5.85 -9.04 -1.60
CA THR A 207 -5.34 -8.08 -0.62
C THR A 207 -3.96 -8.53 -0.18
N VAL A 208 -2.98 -7.62 -0.19
CA VAL A 208 -1.62 -7.85 0.32
C VAL A 208 -1.35 -6.86 1.44
N PHE A 209 -0.94 -7.35 2.58
CA PHE A 209 -0.59 -6.57 3.76
C PHE A 209 0.82 -6.94 4.24
N SER A 210 1.75 -5.99 4.31
CA SER A 210 3.17 -6.29 4.49
C SER A 210 3.72 -5.94 5.88
N ALA A 211 2.87 -5.45 6.80
CA ALA A 211 3.22 -5.12 8.18
C ALA A 211 2.79 -6.25 9.15
N PRO A 212 3.68 -7.18 9.57
CA PRO A 212 3.32 -8.23 10.51
C PRO A 212 3.07 -7.65 11.91
N ASN A 213 2.27 -8.35 12.74
CA ASN A 213 1.89 -7.93 14.09
C ASN A 213 1.46 -6.45 14.16
N TYR A 214 0.57 -6.08 13.26
CA TYR A 214 0.17 -4.70 13.05
C TYR A 214 -0.34 -4.03 14.33
N CYS A 215 0.17 -2.83 14.60
CA CYS A 215 -0.10 -2.07 15.82
C CYS A 215 0.25 -2.80 17.14
N GLU A 216 1.01 -3.88 17.11
CA GLU A 216 1.24 -4.77 18.27
C GLU A 216 -0.10 -5.33 18.86
N MET A 217 -1.18 -5.31 18.08
CA MET A 217 -2.53 -5.73 18.47
C MET A 217 -3.07 -6.87 17.61
N PHE A 218 -2.61 -6.97 16.36
CA PHE A 218 -3.01 -8.02 15.43
C PHE A 218 -1.94 -9.09 15.37
N ASP A 219 -2.34 -10.35 15.41
CA ASP A 219 -1.43 -11.51 15.28
C ASP A 219 -1.29 -11.95 13.81
N ASN A 220 -1.25 -10.97 12.91
CA ASN A 220 -1.15 -11.20 11.49
C ASN A 220 0.29 -11.39 11.02
N SER A 221 0.47 -12.20 10.00
CA SER A 221 1.68 -12.22 9.19
C SER A 221 1.70 -11.02 8.23
N GLY A 222 2.89 -10.66 7.73
CA GLY A 222 3.03 -9.82 6.55
C GLY A 222 3.29 -10.69 5.32
N ALA A 223 3.01 -10.17 4.11
CA ALA A 223 3.32 -10.86 2.88
C ALA A 223 3.86 -9.94 1.79
N ILE A 224 4.62 -10.52 0.87
CA ILE A 224 5.03 -9.94 -0.41
C ILE A 224 4.45 -10.82 -1.51
N MET A 225 3.70 -10.26 -2.46
CA MET A 225 3.30 -10.96 -3.67
C MET A 225 4.41 -10.87 -4.71
N VAL A 226 4.89 -12.00 -5.18
CA VAL A 226 5.94 -12.09 -6.20
C VAL A 226 5.32 -12.48 -7.52
N VAL A 227 5.47 -11.64 -8.53
CA VAL A 227 5.01 -11.88 -9.90
C VAL A 227 6.24 -12.19 -10.76
N ASN A 228 6.29 -13.40 -11.34
CA ASN A 228 7.36 -13.81 -12.25
C ASN A 228 7.10 -13.37 -13.70
N GLU A 229 8.03 -13.69 -14.61
CA GLU A 229 7.95 -13.33 -16.04
C GLU A 229 6.78 -13.98 -16.80
N ASN A 230 6.20 -15.04 -16.23
CA ASN A 230 5.03 -15.72 -16.80
C ASN A 230 3.73 -15.30 -16.10
N LEU A 231 3.72 -14.19 -15.35
CA LEU A 231 2.60 -13.68 -14.58
C LEU A 231 2.10 -14.65 -13.47
N GLN A 232 2.90 -15.66 -13.11
CA GLN A 232 2.56 -16.51 -11.98
C GLN A 232 2.82 -15.77 -10.68
N CYS A 233 1.80 -15.73 -9.83
CA CYS A 233 1.84 -15.10 -8.52
C CYS A 233 2.18 -16.11 -7.43
N SER A 234 3.11 -15.76 -6.56
CA SER A 234 3.45 -16.50 -5.34
C SER A 234 3.63 -15.54 -4.17
N PHE A 235 3.64 -16.06 -2.94
CA PHE A 235 3.74 -15.20 -1.76
C PHE A 235 4.93 -15.59 -0.90
N LYS A 236 5.67 -14.57 -0.43
CA LYS A 236 6.70 -14.70 0.61
C LYS A 236 6.13 -14.14 1.90
N ILE A 237 6.16 -14.94 2.96
CA ILE A 237 5.50 -14.60 4.23
C ILE A 237 6.51 -14.07 5.23
N LEU A 238 6.21 -12.92 5.81
CA LEU A 238 6.91 -12.32 6.94
C LEU A 238 6.17 -12.70 8.23
N LYS A 239 6.70 -13.68 8.96
CA LYS A 239 6.16 -14.01 10.28
C LYS A 239 6.58 -12.96 11.31
N CYS A 240 5.72 -12.75 12.32
CA CYS A 240 6.06 -11.95 13.48
C CYS A 240 7.38 -12.48 14.10
N GLN A 241 8.32 -11.58 14.37
CA GLN A 241 9.52 -11.97 15.12
C GLN A 241 9.20 -12.02 16.61
N ASN A 242 9.69 -13.07 17.28
CA ASN A 242 9.73 -13.07 18.74
C ASN A 242 10.55 -11.85 19.20
N PRO A 243 10.07 -11.02 20.13
CA PRO A 243 10.79 -9.85 20.62
C PRO A 243 12.21 -10.14 21.10
N ASN A 244 12.50 -11.40 21.45
CA ASN A 244 13.81 -11.87 21.91
C ASN A 244 14.78 -12.25 20.77
N SER A 245 14.38 -12.16 19.51
CA SER A 245 15.18 -12.56 18.34
C SER A 245 15.65 -11.38 17.48
N ILE A 246 15.46 -10.15 17.93
CA ILE A 246 16.01 -8.97 17.24
C ILE A 246 17.52 -9.03 17.38
N PRO A 247 18.30 -9.15 16.28
CA PRO A 247 19.73 -8.98 16.36
C PRO A 247 19.99 -7.56 16.90
N PHE A 248 20.73 -7.44 17.99
CA PHE A 248 21.26 -6.16 18.43
C PHE A 248 22.11 -5.61 17.28
N PHE A 249 21.59 -4.67 16.53
CA PHE A 249 22.45 -3.84 15.70
C PHE A 249 23.30 -3.02 16.68
N ASP A 250 24.60 -3.23 16.59
CA ASP A 250 25.59 -2.52 17.39
C ASP A 250 25.44 -1.01 17.10
N GLU A 251 24.97 -0.25 18.10
CA GLU A 251 24.80 1.21 18.02
C GLU A 251 26.14 1.95 17.75
N ASN A 252 27.25 1.23 17.67
CA ASN A 252 28.59 1.78 17.45
C ASN A 252 29.04 1.82 15.98
N LEU A 253 28.14 1.53 15.02
CA LEU A 253 28.45 1.56 13.57
C LEU A 253 27.87 2.79 12.84
N LEU A 254 27.63 3.89 13.55
CA LEU A 254 27.31 5.20 12.97
C LEU A 254 28.42 6.20 13.25
#